data_64ecc5a33c0cd71a8ff859d9477d0eda
#
_entry.id   64ecc5a33c0cd71a8ff859d9477d0eda
#
_cell.length_a   1.000
_cell.length_b   1.000
_cell.length_c   1.000
_cell.angle_alpha   90.00
_cell.angle_beta   90.00
_cell.angle_gamma   90.00
#
_symmetry.space_group_name_H-M   'P 1'
#
loop_
_entity.id
_entity.type
_entity.pdbx_description
1 polymer ?
#
loop_
_entity_poly.entity_id
_entity_poly.type
_entity_poly.pdbx_seq_one_letter_code
_entity_poly.pdbx_strand_id
1 'polypeptide(L)'
;SHDGIGLRALEGIMEDDRMHDLLVESEKRGGLVSHRRMSNGQDQPYELNISWWSAMSNCGSDITLFQFERFLLSQVFTLSLKGVPALYLPSILASPNDIDTFRKTGQRRDLNREKFEANKLLVLLKNFDSPASKNISYLSHIIKVRSRLSSFHPEAYMKCLYTNIEDI
;
A
#
# COMPACT_ATOMS: atom_id res chain seq x y z
N SER A 1 -1.65 -2.11 -5.00
CA SER A 1 -1.56 -2.98 -6.19
C SER A 1 -2.83 -3.80 -6.32
N HIS A 2 -3.25 -4.09 -7.54
CA HIS A 2 -4.42 -4.94 -7.82
C HIS A 2 -4.17 -6.43 -7.52
N ASP A 3 -2.92 -6.80 -7.39
CA ASP A 3 -2.48 -8.07 -6.81
C ASP A 3 -2.18 -7.88 -5.33
N GLY A 4 -1.42 -8.73 -4.71
CA GLY A 4 -0.79 -8.45 -3.43
C GLY A 4 0.50 -7.64 -3.59
N ILE A 5 1.19 -7.43 -2.50
CA ILE A 5 2.52 -6.81 -2.49
C ILE A 5 3.53 -7.91 -2.80
N GLY A 6 4.19 -7.83 -3.96
CA GLY A 6 5.17 -8.82 -4.38
C GLY A 6 6.45 -8.74 -3.55
N LEU A 7 6.86 -9.86 -2.94
CA LEU A 7 8.08 -9.96 -2.14
C LEU A 7 9.32 -10.28 -2.98
N ARG A 8 9.10 -10.78 -4.17
CA ARG A 8 10.18 -11.23 -5.05
C ARG A 8 11.19 -10.12 -5.41
N ALA A 9 10.72 -8.88 -5.48
CA ALA A 9 11.58 -7.73 -5.74
C ALA A 9 12.55 -7.41 -4.58
N LEU A 10 12.32 -7.99 -3.41
CA LEU A 10 13.16 -7.82 -2.22
C LEU A 10 14.20 -8.94 -2.07
N GLU A 11 14.11 -10.01 -2.86
CA GLU A 11 15.06 -11.13 -2.83
C GLU A 11 16.47 -10.63 -3.14
N GLY A 12 17.43 -10.88 -2.22
CA GLY A 12 18.81 -10.43 -2.34
C GLY A 12 19.06 -8.95 -2.05
N ILE A 13 18.02 -8.18 -1.71
CA ILE A 13 18.13 -6.76 -1.31
C ILE A 13 17.83 -6.62 0.19
N MET A 14 16.81 -7.30 0.68
CA MET A 14 16.40 -7.27 2.08
C MET A 14 16.98 -8.47 2.82
N GLU A 15 17.53 -8.25 4.00
CA GLU A 15 18.00 -9.30 4.90
C GLU A 15 16.84 -10.20 5.36
N ASP A 16 17.15 -11.49 5.60
CA ASP A 16 16.13 -12.49 5.93
C ASP A 16 15.39 -12.17 7.24
N ASP A 17 16.07 -11.63 8.24
CA ASP A 17 15.43 -11.22 9.51
C ASP A 17 14.44 -10.08 9.29
N ARG A 18 14.79 -9.08 8.47
CA ARG A 18 13.89 -7.99 8.12
C ARG A 18 12.70 -8.47 7.27
N MET A 19 12.93 -9.45 6.40
CA MET A 19 11.84 -10.09 5.65
C MET A 19 10.89 -10.80 6.60
N HIS A 20 11.42 -11.55 7.58
CA HIS A 20 10.60 -12.21 8.59
C HIS A 20 9.76 -11.21 9.38
N ASP A 21 10.35 -10.12 9.86
CA ASP A 21 9.64 -9.07 10.58
C ASP A 21 8.52 -8.44 9.73
N LEU A 22 8.78 -8.19 8.44
CA LEU A 22 7.78 -7.67 7.51
C LEU A 22 6.58 -8.61 7.39
N LEU A 23 6.80 -9.92 7.30
CA LEU A 23 5.74 -10.93 7.24
C LEU A 23 4.91 -10.92 8.53
N VAL A 24 5.56 -11.02 9.68
CA VAL A 24 4.90 -11.02 10.99
C VAL A 24 4.10 -9.74 11.22
N GLU A 25 4.66 -8.58 10.91
CA GLU A 25 3.98 -7.30 11.05
C GLU A 25 2.77 -7.16 10.11
N SER A 26 2.87 -7.72 8.89
CA SER A 26 1.74 -7.73 7.96
C SER A 26 0.60 -8.62 8.46
N GLU A 27 0.90 -9.80 9.02
CA GLU A 27 -0.09 -10.70 9.59
C GLU A 27 -0.77 -10.08 10.84
N LYS A 28 -0.01 -9.41 11.71
CA LYS A 28 -0.58 -8.66 12.85
C LYS A 28 -1.58 -7.58 12.41
N ARG A 29 -1.42 -7.02 11.21
CA ARG A 29 -2.34 -6.03 10.60
C ARG A 29 -3.46 -6.69 9.79
N GLY A 30 -3.64 -7.99 9.94
CA GLY A 30 -4.68 -8.76 9.26
C GLY A 30 -4.37 -9.08 7.80
N GLY A 31 -3.12 -9.02 7.40
CA GLY A 31 -2.66 -9.50 6.09
C GLY A 31 -2.50 -11.00 6.04
N LEU A 32 -2.36 -11.53 4.84
CA LEU A 32 -2.12 -12.95 4.57
C LEU A 32 -0.86 -13.11 3.71
N VAL A 33 -0.05 -14.11 4.02
CA VAL A 33 1.14 -14.44 3.24
C VAL A 33 0.79 -15.54 2.24
N SER A 34 0.97 -15.26 0.96
CA SER A 34 0.87 -16.28 -0.09
C SER A 34 2.24 -16.90 -0.34
N HIS A 35 2.27 -18.23 -0.45
CA HIS A 35 3.48 -19.00 -0.69
C HIS A 35 3.47 -19.63 -2.07
N ARG A 36 4.64 -19.84 -2.64
CA ARG A 36 4.85 -20.61 -3.87
C ARG A 36 5.75 -21.81 -3.60
N ARG A 37 5.48 -22.90 -4.29
CA ARG A 37 6.34 -24.10 -4.27
C ARG A 37 7.57 -23.84 -5.10
N MET A 38 8.73 -24.04 -4.53
CA MET A 38 10.02 -23.96 -5.19
C MET A 38 10.39 -25.31 -5.81
N SER A 39 11.35 -25.32 -6.76
CA SER A 39 11.86 -26.55 -7.40
C SER A 39 12.48 -27.54 -6.41
N ASN A 40 13.00 -27.06 -5.27
CA ASN A 40 13.53 -27.89 -4.19
C ASN A 40 12.45 -28.45 -3.26
N GLY A 41 11.15 -28.22 -3.56
CA GLY A 41 10.02 -28.69 -2.77
C GLY A 41 9.67 -27.84 -1.55
N GLN A 42 10.40 -26.77 -1.25
CA GLN A 42 10.10 -25.84 -0.16
C GLN A 42 9.05 -24.81 -0.59
N ASP A 43 8.24 -24.36 0.36
CA ASP A 43 7.32 -23.27 0.16
C ASP A 43 7.99 -21.96 0.57
N GLN A 44 7.98 -20.96 -0.30
CA GLN A 44 8.59 -19.64 -0.06
C GLN A 44 7.54 -18.55 -0.14
N PRO A 45 7.53 -17.59 0.80
CA PRO A 45 6.68 -16.41 0.71
C PRO A 45 6.95 -15.65 -0.58
N TYR A 46 5.89 -15.26 -1.31
CA TYR A 46 6.07 -14.49 -2.54
C TYR A 46 5.17 -13.27 -2.67
N GLU A 47 4.08 -13.22 -1.89
CA GLU A 47 3.10 -12.14 -1.99
C GLU A 47 2.42 -11.90 -0.64
N LEU A 48 2.30 -10.62 -0.24
CA LEU A 48 1.48 -10.19 0.88
C LEU A 48 0.11 -9.75 0.36
N ASN A 49 -0.95 -10.38 0.84
CA ASN A 49 -2.32 -9.97 0.55
C ASN A 49 -2.82 -9.12 1.72
N ILE A 50 -2.73 -7.82 1.56
CA ILE A 50 -3.15 -6.82 2.53
C ILE A 50 -3.50 -5.54 1.78
N SER A 51 -4.54 -4.83 2.18
CA SER A 51 -4.82 -3.51 1.63
C SER A 51 -3.75 -2.52 2.08
N TRP A 52 -3.41 -1.55 1.23
CA TRP A 52 -2.39 -0.56 1.57
C TRP A 52 -2.79 0.27 2.79
N TRP A 53 -4.08 0.55 2.94
CA TRP A 53 -4.62 1.22 4.12
C TRP A 53 -4.38 0.41 5.40
N SER A 54 -4.72 -0.88 5.42
CA SER A 54 -4.51 -1.74 6.57
C SER A 54 -3.02 -1.95 6.89
N ALA A 55 -2.16 -1.99 5.87
CA ALA A 55 -0.72 -2.09 6.05
C ALA A 55 -0.13 -0.89 6.81
N MET A 56 -0.79 0.29 6.76
CA MET A 56 -0.36 1.51 7.45
C MET A 56 -0.96 1.65 8.86
N SER A 57 -1.78 0.71 9.33
CA SER A 57 -2.29 0.70 10.70
C SER A 57 -1.18 0.41 11.72
N ASN A 58 -1.39 0.80 12.97
CA ASN A 58 -0.55 0.37 14.08
C ASN A 58 -0.89 -1.07 14.49
N CYS A 59 0.05 -1.72 15.17
CA CYS A 59 -0.21 -2.92 15.95
C CYS A 59 -0.44 -2.51 17.41
N GLY A 60 -1.49 -3.05 18.05
CA GLY A 60 -1.78 -2.78 19.46
C GLY A 60 -3.12 -2.08 19.68
N SER A 61 -3.23 -1.36 20.82
CA SER A 61 -4.49 -0.80 21.31
C SER A 61 -5.04 0.34 20.48
N ASP A 62 -4.19 1.10 19.80
CA ASP A 62 -4.60 2.23 18.95
C ASP A 62 -4.10 2.03 17.52
N ILE A 63 -4.82 1.18 16.77
CA ILE A 63 -4.48 0.83 15.39
C ILE A 63 -4.65 2.00 14.41
N THR A 64 -5.40 3.04 14.79
CA THR A 64 -5.71 4.19 13.94
C THR A 64 -4.81 5.39 14.16
N LEU A 65 -4.01 5.39 15.24
CA LEU A 65 -3.13 6.52 15.56
C LEU A 65 -2.16 6.79 14.39
N PHE A 66 -2.25 7.98 13.83
CA PHE A 66 -1.50 8.44 12.65
C PHE A 66 -1.61 7.51 11.43
N GLN A 67 -2.63 6.66 11.33
CA GLN A 67 -2.79 5.78 10.18
C GLN A 67 -2.96 6.56 8.88
N PHE A 68 -3.78 7.62 8.90
CA PHE A 68 -4.03 8.44 7.70
C PHE A 68 -2.75 9.14 7.25
N GLU A 69 -1.98 9.70 8.17
CA GLU A 69 -0.74 10.43 7.89
C GLU A 69 0.33 9.48 7.29
N ARG A 70 0.52 8.29 7.88
CA ARG A 70 1.43 7.28 7.32
C ARG A 70 0.99 6.82 5.94
N PHE A 71 -0.32 6.60 5.78
CA PHE A 71 -0.89 6.19 4.51
C PHE A 71 -0.68 7.26 3.43
N LEU A 72 -1.00 8.52 3.73
CA LEU A 72 -0.78 9.65 2.82
C LEU A 72 0.70 9.82 2.49
N LEU A 73 1.57 9.78 3.51
CA LEU A 73 3.02 9.89 3.32
C LEU A 73 3.56 8.84 2.37
N SER A 74 3.12 7.57 2.49
CA SER A 74 3.55 6.49 1.61
C SER A 74 3.15 6.72 0.14
N GLN A 75 1.98 7.32 -0.10
CA GLN A 75 1.51 7.68 -1.44
C GLN A 75 2.27 8.88 -2.00
N VAL A 76 2.51 9.90 -1.16
CA VAL A 76 3.35 11.06 -1.53
C VAL A 76 4.75 10.62 -1.91
N PHE A 77 5.35 9.70 -1.12
CA PHE A 77 6.65 9.13 -1.43
C PHE A 77 6.65 8.47 -2.82
N THR A 78 5.65 7.63 -3.11
CA THR A 78 5.52 7.00 -4.45
C THR A 78 5.39 8.04 -5.55
N LEU A 79 4.60 9.10 -5.33
CA LEU A 79 4.42 10.19 -6.28
C LEU A 79 5.64 11.11 -6.41
N SER A 80 6.57 11.09 -5.47
CA SER A 80 7.82 11.86 -5.54
C SER A 80 8.90 11.19 -6.40
N LEU A 81 8.76 9.90 -6.68
CA LEU A 81 9.71 9.15 -7.48
C LEU A 81 9.59 9.49 -8.98
N LYS A 82 10.70 9.30 -9.69
CA LYS A 82 10.76 9.40 -11.15
C LYS A 82 9.90 8.31 -11.81
N GLY A 83 9.25 8.63 -12.88
CA GLY A 83 8.47 7.68 -13.68
C GLY A 83 7.00 8.04 -13.78
N VAL A 84 6.20 7.10 -14.29
CA VAL A 84 4.75 7.24 -14.40
C VAL A 84 4.10 6.54 -13.22
N PRO A 85 3.51 7.28 -12.26
CA PRO A 85 2.86 6.66 -11.12
C PRO A 85 1.55 5.99 -11.52
N ALA A 86 1.30 4.81 -10.97
CA ALA A 86 0.01 4.11 -11.09
C ALA A 86 -0.67 4.09 -9.72
N LEU A 87 -1.92 4.52 -9.68
CA LEU A 87 -2.73 4.54 -8.46
C LEU A 87 -3.82 3.47 -8.55
N TYR A 88 -3.90 2.63 -7.53
CA TYR A 88 -4.92 1.59 -7.43
C TYR A 88 -6.16 2.13 -6.74
N LEU A 89 -7.36 1.86 -7.28
CA LEU A 89 -8.62 2.43 -6.79
C LEU A 89 -8.85 2.19 -5.29
N PRO A 90 -8.73 0.97 -4.74
CA PRO A 90 -8.84 0.76 -3.30
C PRO A 90 -7.85 1.59 -2.48
N SER A 91 -6.64 1.84 -2.99
CA SER A 91 -5.67 2.72 -2.32
C SER A 91 -6.08 4.19 -2.40
N ILE A 92 -6.69 4.63 -3.51
CA ILE A 92 -7.24 6.01 -3.60
C ILE A 92 -8.36 6.20 -2.56
N LEU A 93 -9.17 5.15 -2.36
CA LEU A 93 -10.33 5.16 -1.45
C LEU A 93 -9.97 4.82 0.00
N ALA A 94 -8.69 4.64 0.33
CA ALA A 94 -8.23 4.24 1.67
C ALA A 94 -8.99 3.01 2.19
N SER A 95 -9.22 2.02 1.31
CA SER A 95 -10.01 0.83 1.64
C SER A 95 -9.28 -0.08 2.62
N PRO A 96 -9.94 -0.52 3.70
CA PRO A 96 -9.41 -1.54 4.59
C PRO A 96 -9.37 -2.92 3.92
N ASN A 97 -8.87 -3.91 4.64
CA ASN A 97 -8.97 -5.32 4.24
C ASN A 97 -10.46 -5.74 4.13
N ASP A 98 -10.85 -6.33 3.01
CA ASP A 98 -12.18 -6.90 2.80
C ASP A 98 -12.25 -8.33 3.37
N ILE A 99 -12.32 -8.41 4.70
CA ILE A 99 -12.35 -9.67 5.45
C ILE A 99 -13.61 -10.48 5.11
N ASP A 100 -14.73 -9.80 4.88
CA ASP A 100 -16.00 -10.47 4.62
C ASP A 100 -16.02 -11.16 3.25
N THR A 101 -15.48 -10.52 2.22
CA THR A 101 -15.34 -11.16 0.91
C THR A 101 -14.34 -12.30 0.97
N PHE A 102 -13.20 -12.11 1.63
CA PHE A 102 -12.23 -13.19 1.83
C PHE A 102 -12.84 -14.41 2.54
N ARG A 103 -13.61 -14.20 3.62
CA ARG A 103 -14.29 -15.31 4.34
C ARG A 103 -15.27 -16.08 3.47
N LYS A 104 -15.95 -15.39 2.54
CA LYS A 104 -16.92 -16.01 1.62
C LYS A 104 -16.26 -16.79 0.50
N THR A 105 -15.16 -16.30 -0.03
CA THR A 105 -14.54 -16.84 -1.25
C THR A 105 -13.34 -17.76 -0.98
N GLY A 106 -12.67 -17.58 0.15
CA GLY A 106 -11.38 -18.20 0.44
C GLY A 106 -10.22 -17.69 -0.42
N GLN A 107 -10.46 -16.73 -1.30
CA GLN A 107 -9.46 -16.18 -2.21
C GLN A 107 -8.64 -15.09 -1.50
N ARG A 108 -7.36 -15.34 -1.25
CA ARG A 108 -6.49 -14.40 -0.51
C ARG A 108 -6.45 -12.99 -1.09
N ARG A 109 -6.46 -12.87 -2.42
CA ARG A 109 -6.44 -11.58 -3.12
C ARG A 109 -7.73 -10.77 -2.95
N ASP A 110 -8.84 -11.39 -2.60
CA ASP A 110 -10.09 -10.66 -2.33
C ASP A 110 -9.95 -9.76 -1.11
N LEU A 111 -9.01 -10.08 -0.19
CA LEU A 111 -8.72 -9.26 0.98
C LEU A 111 -8.33 -7.81 0.61
N ASN A 112 -7.62 -7.61 -0.50
CA ASN A 112 -7.16 -6.30 -0.97
C ASN A 112 -7.82 -5.84 -2.27
N ARG A 113 -8.95 -6.46 -2.64
CA ARG A 113 -9.72 -6.17 -3.86
C ARG A 113 -11.19 -5.85 -3.55
N GLU A 114 -11.41 -4.94 -2.61
CA GLU A 114 -12.77 -4.52 -2.27
C GLU A 114 -13.57 -4.13 -3.52
N LYS A 115 -14.79 -4.63 -3.62
CA LYS A 115 -15.74 -4.31 -4.68
C LYS A 115 -16.69 -3.23 -4.18
N PHE A 116 -16.73 -2.10 -4.87
CA PHE A 116 -17.51 -0.95 -4.46
C PHE A 116 -18.90 -0.98 -5.11
N GLU A 117 -19.93 -0.85 -4.29
CA GLU A 117 -21.26 -0.51 -4.73
C GLU A 117 -21.37 1.00 -4.94
N ALA A 118 -21.79 1.44 -6.14
CA ALA A 118 -21.76 2.85 -6.54
C ALA A 118 -22.48 3.77 -5.55
N ASN A 119 -23.67 3.37 -5.06
CA ASN A 119 -24.43 4.19 -4.11
C ASN A 119 -23.73 4.34 -2.77
N LYS A 120 -23.13 3.26 -2.24
CA LYS A 120 -22.35 3.32 -0.99
C LYS A 120 -21.10 4.16 -1.16
N LEU A 121 -20.42 4.04 -2.29
CA LEU A 121 -19.27 4.86 -2.60
C LEU A 121 -19.62 6.35 -2.66
N LEU A 122 -20.75 6.71 -3.30
CA LEU A 122 -21.20 8.10 -3.35
C LEU A 122 -21.51 8.67 -1.94
N VAL A 123 -22.10 7.87 -1.06
CA VAL A 123 -22.33 8.27 0.34
C VAL A 123 -21.01 8.47 1.07
N LEU A 124 -20.06 7.54 0.91
CA LEU A 124 -18.74 7.64 1.52
C LEU A 124 -18.00 8.92 1.07
N LEU A 125 -18.05 9.23 -0.22
CA LEU A 125 -17.36 10.39 -0.79
C LEU A 125 -18.02 11.73 -0.43
N LYS A 126 -19.32 11.75 -0.08
CA LYS A 126 -19.99 12.94 0.46
C LYS A 126 -19.60 13.23 1.90
N ASN A 127 -19.10 12.26 2.63
CA ASN A 127 -18.57 12.47 3.96
C ASN A 127 -17.13 13.01 3.87
N PHE A 128 -16.96 14.32 3.99
CA PHE A 128 -15.67 15.01 3.89
C PHE A 128 -14.68 14.61 4.99
N ASP A 129 -15.14 14.05 6.10
CA ASP A 129 -14.30 13.53 7.16
C ASP A 129 -13.82 12.10 6.94
N SER A 130 -14.38 11.40 5.96
CA SER A 130 -13.96 10.05 5.63
C SER A 130 -12.50 10.02 5.13
N PRO A 131 -11.72 8.98 5.46
CA PRO A 131 -10.37 8.79 4.92
C PRO A 131 -10.35 8.82 3.39
N ALA A 132 -11.37 8.27 2.73
CA ALA A 132 -11.50 8.27 1.26
C ALA A 132 -11.56 9.69 0.69
N SER A 133 -12.49 10.53 1.21
CA SER A 133 -12.65 11.90 0.73
C SER A 133 -11.41 12.75 0.99
N LYS A 134 -10.84 12.65 2.19
CA LYS A 134 -9.58 13.33 2.54
C LYS A 134 -8.45 12.91 1.60
N ASN A 135 -8.26 11.61 1.39
CA ASN A 135 -7.19 11.11 0.53
C ASN A 135 -7.34 11.56 -0.93
N ILE A 136 -8.55 11.51 -1.48
CA ILE A 136 -8.82 12.01 -2.84
C ILE A 136 -8.49 13.49 -2.96
N SER A 137 -8.85 14.30 -1.97
CA SER A 137 -8.56 15.73 -1.96
C SER A 137 -7.04 15.99 -1.98
N TYR A 138 -6.29 15.33 -1.08
CA TYR A 138 -4.83 15.47 -1.02
C TYR A 138 -4.15 14.95 -2.28
N LEU A 139 -4.50 13.75 -2.75
CA LEU A 139 -3.91 13.18 -3.97
C LEU A 139 -4.20 14.05 -5.19
N SER A 140 -5.43 14.57 -5.33
CA SER A 140 -5.76 15.47 -6.43
C SER A 140 -4.89 16.72 -6.45
N HIS A 141 -4.63 17.29 -5.27
CA HIS A 141 -3.72 18.44 -5.14
C HIS A 141 -2.28 18.07 -5.53
N ILE A 142 -1.76 16.98 -4.96
CA ILE A 142 -0.38 16.51 -5.20
C ILE A 142 -0.16 16.20 -6.68
N ILE A 143 -1.12 15.49 -7.31
CA ILE A 143 -1.04 15.15 -8.74
C ILE A 143 -1.04 16.42 -9.61
N LYS A 144 -1.88 17.41 -9.27
CA LYS A 144 -1.89 18.71 -9.98
C LYS A 144 -0.55 19.45 -9.84
N VAL A 145 0.07 19.44 -8.67
CA VAL A 145 1.40 20.02 -8.46
C VAL A 145 2.44 19.25 -9.29
N ARG A 146 2.48 17.92 -9.13
CA ARG A 146 3.40 17.05 -9.85
C ARG A 146 3.32 17.26 -11.38
N SER A 147 2.11 17.32 -11.94
CA SER A 147 1.91 17.43 -13.40
C SER A 147 2.41 18.74 -14.01
N ARG A 148 2.65 19.77 -13.18
CA ARG A 148 3.16 21.09 -13.60
C ARG A 148 4.68 21.21 -13.48
N LEU A 149 5.34 20.26 -12.84
CA LEU A 149 6.77 20.31 -12.55
C LEU A 149 7.53 19.38 -13.49
N SER A 150 8.38 19.93 -14.33
CA SER A 150 9.21 19.15 -15.27
C SER A 150 10.17 18.19 -14.58
N SER A 151 10.52 18.45 -13.32
CA SER A 151 11.36 17.57 -12.50
C SER A 151 10.77 16.17 -12.27
N PHE A 152 9.46 16.01 -12.44
CA PHE A 152 8.78 14.71 -12.36
C PHE A 152 8.54 14.03 -13.70
N HIS A 153 9.05 14.61 -14.79
CA HIS A 153 8.99 13.95 -16.09
C HIS A 153 9.72 12.59 -16.04
N PRO A 154 9.23 11.53 -16.71
CA PRO A 154 9.87 10.21 -16.68
C PRO A 154 11.34 10.19 -17.05
N GLU A 155 11.77 11.11 -17.92
CA GLU A 155 13.17 11.26 -18.36
C GLU A 155 13.96 12.29 -17.54
N ALA A 156 13.35 12.93 -16.53
CA ALA A 156 14.05 13.91 -15.70
C ALA A 156 15.25 13.26 -14.98
N TYR A 157 16.33 14.02 -14.82
CA TYR A 157 17.48 13.58 -14.03
C TYR A 157 17.10 13.47 -12.55
N MET A 158 17.41 12.33 -11.95
CA MET A 158 17.23 12.10 -10.51
C MET A 158 18.54 11.58 -9.91
N LYS A 159 18.95 12.17 -8.80
CA LYS A 159 20.15 11.78 -8.06
C LYS A 159 19.78 11.50 -6.61
N CYS A 160 20.17 10.35 -6.10
CA CYS A 160 20.13 10.08 -4.67
C CYS A 160 21.27 10.84 -3.99
N LEU A 161 20.96 11.54 -2.91
CA LEU A 161 21.95 12.24 -2.08
C LEU A 161 22.15 11.41 -0.82
N TYR A 162 23.40 11.13 -0.50
CA TYR A 162 23.75 10.51 0.78
C TYR A 162 23.82 11.62 1.83
N THR A 163 23.02 11.47 2.87
CA THR A 163 22.89 12.50 3.92
C THR A 163 23.87 12.29 5.08
N ASN A 164 24.55 11.14 5.17
CA ASN A 164 25.35 10.69 6.32
C ASN A 164 24.53 10.64 7.64
N ILE A 165 23.22 10.55 7.54
CA ILE A 165 22.32 10.38 8.68
C ILE A 165 21.85 8.94 8.62
N GLU A 166 22.23 8.13 9.61
CA GLU A 166 21.96 6.68 9.60
C GLU A 166 20.48 6.31 9.75
N ASP A 167 19.64 7.25 10.20
CA ASP A 167 18.22 7.03 10.53
C ASP A 167 17.22 7.73 9.58
N ILE A 168 17.65 8.13 8.37
CA ILE A 168 16.76 8.69 7.34
C ILE A 168 16.84 7.90 6.05
#